data_625adcf3d1ddd57b2af23d5857a8e1f6
#
_entry.id   625adcf3d1ddd57b2af23d5857a8e1f6
#
_cell.length_a   1.000
_cell.length_b   1.000
_cell.length_c   1.000
_cell.angle_alpha   90.00
_cell.angle_beta   90.00
_cell.angle_gamma   90.00
#
_symmetry.space_group_name_H-M   'P 1'
#
loop_
_entity.id
_entity.type
_entity.pdbx_description
1 polymer ?
#
loop_
_entity_poly.entity_id
_entity_poly.type
_entity_poly.pdbx_seq_one_letter_code
_entity_poly.pdbx_strand_id
1 'polypeptide(L)'
;MASNFRQMQLGGARPTSIRAVSLPRRERFYPSPADWRDEIIYFLLPDRFSDGQEETRPLLDPANRLAARPADFRWDKWAQSGGERWQGGSIRGVASQIPYLKQLGVTTVWLGPIFKQRRPDNSYHGYAIQDFLEVDPRLGSRADLVAMVDAAHAAGLRVILDIIFNHTGNNWVYPDDVDKPAYQHWPAHYAHGRWRTGEGGLSAAIGGFEDGVWPRELQDTGHYTRAGEGSLSAGSFDDPHAEFRRTDFVGLRDVNFDNSRALDDLARCFKYWIALSDCDGFRIDTLKHVAADVGRNFCGSIKEFAANLGKADFFLVGEVAGADEDAERYRKVLGTNLNATLDIGGSRRLLHAVAKGLEPAGNYFSFVRSWNDDLGSHRNAGRGHVSILDDHDHVSGDKARFSSDAASDHQVVAGVAIQLFSLGIPCVYYGTEQAFAGPEKSERDQYLPDYNAGDPPPDKYLREAMFGPAHPRKAGAAGIGDAASALDEALPGFGPFGTSGAHAFNPQSSAYVRIASLARV
;
A
#
# COMPACT_ATOMS: atom_id res chain seq x y z
N MET A 1 -24.35 16.75 5.35
CA MET A 1 -25.04 16.73 4.04
C MET A 1 -23.99 16.38 3.01
N ALA A 2 -24.25 15.36 2.17
CA ALA A 2 -23.34 15.03 1.09
C ALA A 2 -23.14 16.24 0.17
N SER A 3 -21.93 16.51 -0.26
CA SER A 3 -21.64 17.64 -1.14
C SER A 3 -22.38 17.48 -2.46
N ASN A 4 -22.74 18.58 -3.08
CA ASN A 4 -23.40 18.58 -4.38
C ASN A 4 -22.54 17.86 -5.43
N PHE A 5 -21.21 18.01 -5.32
CA PHE A 5 -20.24 17.30 -6.16
C PHE A 5 -20.34 15.77 -6.00
N ARG A 6 -20.34 15.25 -4.78
CA ARG A 6 -20.48 13.81 -4.49
C ARG A 6 -21.78 13.24 -5.09
N GLN A 7 -22.90 13.93 -4.87
CA GLN A 7 -24.19 13.49 -5.40
C GLN A 7 -24.19 13.40 -6.92
N MET A 8 -23.64 14.40 -7.61
CA MET A 8 -23.50 14.39 -9.06
C MET A 8 -22.62 13.25 -9.56
N GLN A 9 -21.45 13.04 -8.91
CA GLN A 9 -20.50 12.04 -9.37
C GLN A 9 -20.95 10.60 -9.08
N LEU A 10 -21.65 10.37 -7.99
CA LEU A 10 -22.20 9.04 -7.65
C LEU A 10 -23.50 8.72 -8.40
N GLY A 11 -24.32 9.72 -8.69
CA GLY A 11 -25.57 9.56 -9.45
C GLY A 11 -25.40 9.48 -10.97
N GLY A 12 -24.23 9.83 -11.48
CA GLY A 12 -23.90 9.84 -12.91
C GLY A 12 -22.98 8.70 -13.33
N ALA A 13 -22.83 8.56 -14.66
CA ALA A 13 -21.77 7.71 -15.21
C ALA A 13 -20.40 8.24 -14.79
N ARG A 14 -19.43 7.34 -14.69
CA ARG A 14 -18.06 7.76 -14.40
C ARG A 14 -17.54 8.72 -15.49
N PRO A 15 -16.72 9.72 -15.12
CA PRO A 15 -16.16 10.64 -16.10
C PRO A 15 -15.22 9.91 -17.08
N THR A 16 -15.30 10.25 -18.36
CA THR A 16 -14.37 9.78 -19.39
C THR A 16 -13.18 10.70 -19.57
N SER A 17 -13.30 11.95 -19.11
CA SER A 17 -12.29 12.99 -19.19
C SER A 17 -12.21 13.71 -17.85
N ILE A 18 -11.01 13.76 -17.29
CA ILE A 18 -10.80 14.50 -16.03
C ILE A 18 -10.87 16.03 -16.25
N ARG A 19 -10.53 16.50 -17.45
CA ARG A 19 -10.62 17.93 -17.77
C ARG A 19 -12.06 18.42 -17.87
N ALA A 20 -13.01 17.53 -18.18
CA ALA A 20 -14.44 17.84 -18.19
C ALA A 20 -15.06 17.87 -16.78
N VAL A 21 -14.37 17.41 -15.76
CA VAL A 21 -14.88 17.43 -14.39
C VAL A 21 -14.66 18.83 -13.76
N SER A 22 -15.75 19.44 -13.33
CA SER A 22 -15.71 20.69 -12.55
C SER A 22 -15.47 20.36 -11.08
N LEU A 23 -14.21 20.44 -10.63
CA LEU A 23 -13.87 20.21 -9.23
C LEU A 23 -14.42 21.31 -8.32
N PRO A 24 -14.87 21.01 -7.08
CA PRO A 24 -15.37 21.99 -6.14
C PRO A 24 -14.25 22.94 -5.70
N ARG A 25 -14.62 24.18 -5.38
CA ARG A 25 -13.65 25.21 -4.95
C ARG A 25 -13.80 25.61 -3.49
N ARG A 26 -14.97 25.40 -2.89
CA ARG A 26 -15.27 25.79 -1.51
C ARG A 26 -16.38 24.88 -0.98
N GLU A 27 -15.97 23.83 -0.30
CA GLU A 27 -16.87 22.94 0.44
C GLU A 27 -16.24 22.65 1.80
N ARG A 28 -17.03 22.26 2.78
CA ARG A 28 -16.51 21.84 4.09
C ARG A 28 -16.40 20.33 4.10
N PHE A 29 -15.18 19.89 4.21
CA PHE A 29 -14.80 18.49 4.35
C PHE A 29 -14.38 18.19 5.79
N TYR A 30 -14.19 16.91 6.13
CA TYR A 30 -13.70 16.51 7.44
C TYR A 30 -12.33 17.15 7.70
N PRO A 31 -12.12 17.81 8.87
CA PRO A 31 -10.92 18.59 9.10
C PRO A 31 -9.69 17.71 9.30
N SER A 32 -8.54 18.22 8.87
CA SER A 32 -7.23 17.63 9.23
C SER A 32 -7.04 17.61 10.75
N PRO A 33 -6.20 16.71 11.29
CA PRO A 33 -5.83 16.74 12.71
C PRO A 33 -5.03 18.00 13.03
N ALA A 34 -4.91 18.33 14.30
CA ALA A 34 -4.06 19.42 14.76
C ALA A 34 -2.58 19.11 14.52
N ASP A 35 -2.18 17.85 14.69
CA ASP A 35 -0.84 17.36 14.41
C ASP A 35 -0.91 15.87 14.03
N TRP A 36 -0.27 15.49 12.95
CA TRP A 36 -0.24 14.10 12.49
C TRP A 36 0.57 13.16 13.42
N ARG A 37 1.40 13.71 14.31
CA ARG A 37 2.10 12.92 15.34
C ARG A 37 1.17 12.36 16.41
N ASP A 38 -0.06 12.88 16.52
CA ASP A 38 -1.08 12.38 17.42
C ASP A 38 -1.88 11.21 16.83
N GLU A 39 -1.57 10.84 15.57
CA GLU A 39 -2.25 9.78 14.85
C GLU A 39 -1.48 8.45 14.92
N ILE A 40 -2.24 7.36 14.97
CA ILE A 40 -1.75 5.99 14.80
C ILE A 40 -2.29 5.48 13.48
N ILE A 41 -1.41 5.33 12.50
CA ILE A 41 -1.77 4.85 11.17
C ILE A 41 -1.84 3.32 11.20
N TYR A 42 -2.85 2.77 10.53
CA TYR A 42 -2.97 1.34 10.26
C TYR A 42 -3.02 1.12 8.75
N PHE A 43 -1.99 0.49 8.22
CA PHE A 43 -1.87 0.20 6.80
C PHE A 43 -2.46 -1.18 6.47
N LEU A 44 -3.33 -1.23 5.47
CA LEU A 44 -3.95 -2.47 5.01
C LEU A 44 -4.08 -2.54 3.48
N LEU A 45 -4.06 -3.76 2.95
CA LEU A 45 -4.43 -4.08 1.57
C LEU A 45 -5.90 -4.53 1.56
N PRO A 46 -6.81 -3.83 0.85
CA PRO A 46 -8.24 -4.14 0.88
C PRO A 46 -8.57 -5.59 0.53
N ASP A 47 -7.92 -6.12 -0.52
CA ASP A 47 -8.13 -7.51 -0.93
C ASP A 47 -7.75 -8.55 0.14
N ARG A 48 -6.88 -8.18 1.08
CA ARG A 48 -6.31 -9.08 2.09
C ARG A 48 -6.87 -8.87 3.49
N PHE A 49 -7.54 -7.77 3.73
CA PHE A 49 -7.94 -7.39 5.09
C PHE A 49 -9.25 -8.05 5.50
N SER A 50 -10.37 -7.75 4.83
CA SER A 50 -11.68 -8.28 5.20
C SER A 50 -12.61 -8.38 3.99
N ASP A 51 -13.43 -9.43 3.95
CA ASP A 51 -14.52 -9.56 2.98
C ASP A 51 -15.89 -9.19 3.57
N GLY A 52 -15.95 -8.88 4.86
CA GLY A 52 -17.17 -8.55 5.59
C GLY A 52 -18.07 -9.75 5.88
N GLN A 53 -17.56 -10.97 5.74
CA GLN A 53 -18.31 -12.21 5.97
C GLN A 53 -17.70 -13.08 7.07
N GLU A 54 -16.77 -12.56 7.85
CA GLU A 54 -16.02 -13.32 8.85
C GLU A 54 -16.92 -14.00 9.87
N GLU A 55 -18.02 -13.36 10.26
CA GLU A 55 -18.97 -13.93 11.24
C GLU A 55 -19.72 -15.15 10.69
N THR A 56 -19.90 -15.23 9.40
CA THR A 56 -20.67 -16.28 8.73
C THR A 56 -19.81 -17.36 8.07
N ARG A 57 -18.52 -17.10 7.89
CA ARG A 57 -17.59 -18.09 7.34
C ARG A 57 -17.35 -19.20 8.35
N PRO A 58 -17.32 -20.47 7.88
CA PRO A 58 -16.92 -21.55 8.76
C PRO A 58 -15.48 -21.36 9.22
N LEU A 59 -15.24 -21.58 10.50
CA LEU A 59 -13.89 -21.64 11.03
C LEU A 59 -13.18 -22.90 10.51
N LEU A 60 -11.84 -22.87 10.53
CA LEU A 60 -11.07 -24.07 10.24
C LEU A 60 -11.33 -25.11 11.33
N ASP A 61 -11.78 -26.28 10.89
CA ASP A 61 -12.01 -27.44 11.75
C ASP A 61 -10.84 -28.41 11.60
N PRO A 62 -10.04 -28.64 12.65
CA PRO A 62 -8.95 -29.60 12.60
C PRO A 62 -9.39 -31.02 12.18
N ALA A 63 -10.63 -31.42 12.50
CA ALA A 63 -11.19 -32.71 12.10
C ALA A 63 -11.64 -32.75 10.62
N ASN A 64 -11.90 -31.58 10.02
CA ASN A 64 -12.31 -31.46 8.62
C ASN A 64 -11.62 -30.28 7.93
N ARG A 65 -10.32 -30.39 7.76
CA ARG A 65 -9.41 -29.34 7.28
C ARG A 65 -9.78 -28.75 5.91
N LEU A 66 -10.45 -29.54 5.07
CA LEU A 66 -10.79 -29.11 3.70
C LEU A 66 -12.14 -28.40 3.61
N ALA A 67 -13.00 -28.49 4.62
CA ALA A 67 -14.38 -28.00 4.55
C ALA A 67 -14.50 -26.50 4.30
N ALA A 68 -13.56 -25.71 4.80
CA ALA A 68 -13.60 -24.26 4.68
C ALA A 68 -12.66 -23.71 3.58
N ARG A 69 -12.08 -24.56 2.75
CA ARG A 69 -11.11 -24.18 1.74
C ARG A 69 -11.70 -24.16 0.34
N PRO A 70 -11.24 -23.26 -0.52
CA PRO A 70 -11.57 -23.31 -1.94
C PRO A 70 -11.19 -24.66 -2.54
N ALA A 71 -12.01 -25.17 -3.46
CA ALA A 71 -11.79 -26.48 -4.08
C ALA A 71 -10.49 -26.57 -4.89
N ASP A 72 -9.99 -25.44 -5.36
CA ASP A 72 -8.76 -25.32 -6.14
C ASP A 72 -7.53 -24.95 -5.29
N PHE A 73 -7.68 -24.84 -3.97
CA PHE A 73 -6.58 -24.51 -3.09
C PHE A 73 -5.55 -25.66 -3.00
N ARG A 74 -4.31 -25.27 -3.18
CA ARG A 74 -3.17 -26.18 -3.15
C ARG A 74 -2.16 -25.70 -2.12
N TRP A 75 -1.90 -26.50 -1.11
CA TRP A 75 -0.91 -26.20 -0.08
C TRP A 75 0.52 -26.11 -0.62
N ASP A 76 0.83 -27.00 -1.57
CA ASP A 76 2.12 -27.05 -2.26
C ASP A 76 2.29 -25.98 -3.35
N LYS A 77 1.27 -25.14 -3.55
CA LYS A 77 1.22 -24.13 -4.61
C LYS A 77 0.57 -22.85 -4.10
N TRP A 78 0.96 -22.40 -2.93
CA TRP A 78 0.40 -21.17 -2.32
C TRP A 78 0.42 -19.98 -3.26
N ALA A 79 1.55 -19.70 -3.91
CA ALA A 79 1.66 -18.59 -4.84
C ALA A 79 0.60 -18.64 -5.94
N GLN A 80 0.38 -19.83 -6.51
CA GLN A 80 -0.54 -20.04 -7.63
C GLN A 80 -2.00 -20.12 -7.20
N SER A 81 -2.29 -20.62 -6.00
CA SER A 81 -3.66 -20.82 -5.51
C SER A 81 -4.15 -19.71 -4.58
N GLY A 82 -3.27 -18.92 -4.01
CA GLY A 82 -3.61 -17.90 -3.03
C GLY A 82 -2.77 -16.63 -3.11
N GLY A 83 -1.46 -16.72 -2.91
CA GLY A 83 -0.59 -15.56 -2.73
C GLY A 83 -0.56 -14.55 -3.87
N GLU A 84 -0.67 -15.03 -5.11
CA GLU A 84 -0.68 -14.20 -6.33
C GLU A 84 -2.09 -13.90 -6.86
N ARG A 85 -3.14 -14.38 -6.20
CA ARG A 85 -4.52 -14.21 -6.64
C ARG A 85 -5.29 -13.25 -5.75
N TRP A 86 -6.36 -12.72 -6.29
CA TRP A 86 -7.38 -12.02 -5.53
C TRP A 86 -7.98 -12.94 -4.48
N GLN A 87 -8.04 -12.48 -3.23
CA GLN A 87 -8.59 -13.24 -2.10
C GLN A 87 -10.04 -12.85 -1.79
N GLY A 88 -10.49 -11.69 -2.27
CA GLY A 88 -11.87 -11.26 -2.18
C GLY A 88 -12.18 -10.32 -1.02
N GLY A 89 -11.19 -9.75 -0.38
CA GLY A 89 -11.39 -8.60 0.51
C GLY A 89 -11.95 -7.41 -0.25
N SER A 90 -12.66 -6.53 0.45
CA SER A 90 -13.39 -5.44 -0.17
C SER A 90 -13.42 -4.18 0.68
N ILE A 91 -13.76 -3.06 0.04
CA ILE A 91 -13.97 -1.77 0.74
C ILE A 91 -15.11 -1.88 1.77
N ARG A 92 -16.16 -2.65 1.47
CA ARG A 92 -17.23 -2.94 2.43
C ARG A 92 -16.74 -3.78 3.61
N GLY A 93 -15.85 -4.73 3.34
CA GLY A 93 -15.18 -5.49 4.39
C GLY A 93 -14.35 -4.59 5.29
N VAL A 94 -13.56 -3.66 4.72
CA VAL A 94 -12.85 -2.66 5.52
C VAL A 94 -13.82 -1.85 6.38
N ALA A 95 -14.94 -1.40 5.81
CA ALA A 95 -15.97 -0.64 6.54
C ALA A 95 -16.54 -1.43 7.72
N SER A 96 -16.77 -2.74 7.57
CA SER A 96 -17.29 -3.60 8.65
C SER A 96 -16.32 -3.75 9.82
N GLN A 97 -15.01 -3.57 9.60
CA GLN A 97 -13.97 -3.69 10.61
C GLN A 97 -13.56 -2.35 11.26
N ILE A 98 -14.24 -1.24 10.95
CA ILE A 98 -13.99 0.06 11.62
C ILE A 98 -14.10 -0.05 13.15
N PRO A 99 -15.10 -0.74 13.75
CA PRO A 99 -15.15 -0.93 15.20
C PRO A 99 -13.93 -1.67 15.77
N TYR A 100 -13.44 -2.69 15.08
CA TYR A 100 -12.23 -3.44 15.45
C TYR A 100 -10.99 -2.52 15.47
N LEU A 101 -10.80 -1.72 14.42
CA LEU A 101 -9.71 -0.76 14.33
C LEU A 101 -9.80 0.33 15.39
N LYS A 102 -11.00 0.85 15.62
CA LYS A 102 -11.24 1.84 16.68
C LYS A 102 -10.93 1.27 18.07
N GLN A 103 -11.34 0.03 18.34
CA GLN A 103 -11.05 -0.65 19.59
C GLN A 103 -9.55 -0.89 19.78
N LEU A 104 -8.81 -1.17 18.69
CA LEU A 104 -7.36 -1.29 18.71
C LEU A 104 -6.66 0.02 19.12
N GLY A 105 -7.31 1.16 18.90
CA GLY A 105 -6.74 2.49 19.15
C GLY A 105 -6.20 3.17 17.88
N VAL A 106 -6.46 2.59 16.71
CA VAL A 106 -6.15 3.22 15.41
C VAL A 106 -6.94 4.52 15.27
N THR A 107 -6.31 5.53 14.72
CA THR A 107 -6.93 6.84 14.44
C THR A 107 -6.92 7.18 12.94
N THR A 108 -6.08 6.51 12.15
CA THR A 108 -5.98 6.73 10.71
C THR A 108 -5.79 5.40 9.97
N VAL A 109 -6.59 5.17 8.93
CA VAL A 109 -6.47 4.01 8.05
C VAL A 109 -5.73 4.43 6.78
N TRP A 110 -4.61 3.81 6.48
CA TRP A 110 -4.00 3.88 5.15
C TRP A 110 -4.49 2.68 4.34
N LEU A 111 -5.29 3.00 3.35
CA LEU A 111 -5.89 2.04 2.43
C LEU A 111 -4.97 1.86 1.22
N GLY A 112 -4.46 0.65 1.00
CA GLY A 112 -3.70 0.29 -0.20
C GLY A 112 -4.47 0.62 -1.48
N PRO A 113 -3.83 0.66 -2.67
CA PRO A 113 -4.43 1.20 -3.86
C PRO A 113 -5.75 0.52 -4.24
N ILE A 114 -6.75 1.33 -4.53
CA ILE A 114 -8.12 0.87 -4.82
C ILE A 114 -8.56 1.08 -6.28
N PHE A 115 -7.70 1.72 -7.07
CA PHE A 115 -8.04 2.12 -8.44
C PHE A 115 -8.11 0.91 -9.37
N LYS A 116 -8.92 1.03 -10.42
CA LYS A 116 -9.19 -0.09 -11.32
C LYS A 116 -7.93 -0.60 -12.01
N GLN A 117 -7.71 -1.89 -11.90
CA GLN A 117 -6.67 -2.66 -12.55
C GLN A 117 -7.19 -3.31 -13.82
N ARG A 118 -6.32 -3.71 -14.72
CA ARG A 118 -6.74 -4.48 -15.89
C ARG A 118 -7.39 -5.80 -15.47
N ARG A 119 -8.49 -6.14 -16.14
CA ARG A 119 -9.27 -7.34 -15.83
C ARG A 119 -8.47 -8.65 -15.91
N PRO A 120 -7.60 -8.89 -16.91
CA PRO A 120 -6.84 -10.13 -17.01
C PRO A 120 -5.72 -10.28 -15.97
N ASP A 121 -5.32 -9.18 -15.30
CA ASP A 121 -4.15 -9.18 -14.44
C ASP A 121 -4.51 -9.53 -12.98
N ASN A 122 -3.66 -10.30 -12.34
CA ASN A 122 -3.78 -10.61 -10.90
C ASN A 122 -3.18 -9.48 -10.02
N SER A 123 -3.39 -8.22 -10.41
CA SER A 123 -2.85 -7.05 -9.70
C SER A 123 -3.65 -6.71 -8.43
N TYR A 124 -3.87 -7.69 -7.54
CA TYR A 124 -4.62 -7.53 -6.29
C TYR A 124 -4.04 -6.45 -5.36
N HIS A 125 -2.76 -6.16 -5.52
CA HIS A 125 -2.06 -5.13 -4.76
C HIS A 125 -2.42 -3.70 -5.17
N GLY A 126 -3.01 -3.51 -6.38
CA GLY A 126 -3.54 -2.22 -6.82
C GLY A 126 -2.54 -1.28 -7.52
N TYR A 127 -1.26 -1.65 -7.66
CA TYR A 127 -0.22 -0.75 -8.18
C TYR A 127 -0.14 -0.66 -9.71
N ALA A 128 -0.93 -1.42 -10.47
CA ALA A 128 -0.94 -1.41 -11.93
C ALA A 128 -2.20 -0.73 -12.50
N ILE A 129 -2.39 0.55 -12.21
CA ILE A 129 -3.63 1.27 -12.50
C ILE A 129 -3.94 1.32 -14.00
N GLN A 130 -5.16 0.91 -14.36
CA GLN A 130 -5.74 1.04 -15.69
C GLN A 130 -6.66 2.26 -15.78
N ASP A 131 -7.44 2.52 -14.73
CA ASP A 131 -8.39 3.61 -14.69
C ASP A 131 -8.27 4.42 -13.39
N PHE A 132 -7.81 5.66 -13.53
CA PHE A 132 -7.56 6.58 -12.42
C PHE A 132 -8.83 7.26 -11.88
N LEU A 133 -10.00 7.01 -12.46
CA LEU A 133 -11.28 7.61 -12.03
C LEU A 133 -12.31 6.56 -11.60
N GLU A 134 -11.90 5.29 -11.49
CA GLU A 134 -12.78 4.22 -11.06
C GLU A 134 -12.13 3.36 -9.96
N VAL A 135 -12.94 2.84 -9.07
CA VAL A 135 -12.55 1.82 -8.09
C VAL A 135 -12.52 0.47 -8.80
N ASP A 136 -11.58 -0.38 -8.43
CA ASP A 136 -11.57 -1.75 -8.96
C ASP A 136 -12.86 -2.48 -8.55
N PRO A 137 -13.61 -3.02 -9.52
CA PRO A 137 -14.90 -3.64 -9.23
C PRO A 137 -14.81 -4.88 -8.33
N ARG A 138 -13.60 -5.48 -8.23
CA ARG A 138 -13.34 -6.59 -7.29
C ARG A 138 -13.26 -6.11 -5.85
N LEU A 139 -12.88 -4.85 -5.62
CA LEU A 139 -12.83 -4.23 -4.30
C LEU A 139 -14.13 -3.52 -3.91
N GLY A 140 -14.92 -3.10 -4.89
CA GLY A 140 -16.17 -2.37 -4.66
C GLY A 140 -16.44 -1.29 -5.69
N SER A 141 -17.11 -0.24 -5.27
CA SER A 141 -17.49 0.89 -6.10
C SER A 141 -17.05 2.23 -5.49
N ARG A 142 -17.13 3.31 -6.27
CA ARG A 142 -16.95 4.68 -5.77
C ARG A 142 -17.88 5.01 -4.58
N ALA A 143 -19.11 4.49 -4.63
CA ALA A 143 -20.07 4.67 -3.54
C ALA A 143 -19.66 3.91 -2.27
N ASP A 144 -19.09 2.71 -2.40
CA ASP A 144 -18.57 1.94 -1.28
C ASP A 144 -17.39 2.66 -0.61
N LEU A 145 -16.50 3.27 -1.40
CA LEU A 145 -15.41 4.09 -0.87
C LEU A 145 -15.93 5.28 -0.07
N VAL A 146 -16.86 6.04 -0.64
CA VAL A 146 -17.46 7.19 0.05
C VAL A 146 -18.13 6.76 1.35
N ALA A 147 -18.90 5.67 1.32
CA ALA A 147 -19.56 5.15 2.52
C ALA A 147 -18.58 4.68 3.59
N MET A 148 -17.46 4.06 3.19
CA MET A 148 -16.40 3.63 4.10
C MET A 148 -15.70 4.82 4.74
N VAL A 149 -15.35 5.87 3.96
CA VAL A 149 -14.72 7.08 4.50
C VAL A 149 -15.68 7.81 5.45
N ASP A 150 -16.95 7.96 5.07
CA ASP A 150 -17.96 8.58 5.95
C ASP A 150 -18.14 7.78 7.27
N ALA A 151 -18.11 6.45 7.22
CA ALA A 151 -18.16 5.60 8.41
C ALA A 151 -16.90 5.74 9.27
N ALA A 152 -15.72 5.83 8.66
CA ALA A 152 -14.45 6.08 9.35
C ALA A 152 -14.49 7.44 10.08
N HIS A 153 -14.89 8.51 9.40
CA HIS A 153 -15.04 9.84 9.99
C HIS A 153 -16.06 9.86 11.13
N ALA A 154 -17.20 9.19 10.97
CA ALA A 154 -18.21 9.06 12.04
C ALA A 154 -17.65 8.34 13.28
N ALA A 155 -16.72 7.43 13.11
CA ALA A 155 -15.98 6.76 14.19
C ALA A 155 -14.80 7.58 14.73
N GLY A 156 -14.47 8.72 14.12
CA GLY A 156 -13.34 9.56 14.45
C GLY A 156 -12.00 9.05 13.88
N LEU A 157 -12.04 8.21 12.86
CA LEU A 157 -10.86 7.77 12.11
C LEU A 157 -10.70 8.57 10.84
N ARG A 158 -9.45 8.78 10.41
CA ARG A 158 -9.09 9.38 9.12
C ARG A 158 -8.76 8.32 8.09
N VAL A 159 -8.74 8.70 6.82
CA VAL A 159 -8.43 7.78 5.71
C VAL A 159 -7.39 8.39 4.78
N ILE A 160 -6.28 7.68 4.60
CA ILE A 160 -5.23 7.97 3.62
C ILE A 160 -5.39 6.99 2.46
N LEU A 161 -5.41 7.47 1.22
CA LEU A 161 -5.39 6.64 0.04
C LEU A 161 -3.96 6.45 -0.47
N ASP A 162 -3.65 5.25 -0.90
CA ASP A 162 -2.41 4.96 -1.62
C ASP A 162 -2.56 5.35 -3.09
N ILE A 163 -1.68 6.21 -3.58
CA ILE A 163 -1.74 6.74 -4.94
C ILE A 163 -0.44 6.49 -5.71
N ILE A 164 -0.59 6.24 -6.98
CA ILE A 164 0.53 6.04 -7.91
C ILE A 164 0.42 7.05 -9.03
N PHE A 165 1.38 7.95 -9.16
CA PHE A 165 1.43 8.87 -10.29
C PHE A 165 2.70 8.74 -11.13
N ASN A 166 3.72 8.03 -10.66
CA ASN A 166 4.93 7.74 -11.40
C ASN A 166 4.69 6.89 -12.66
N HIS A 167 3.76 5.95 -12.58
CA HIS A 167 3.50 5.01 -13.68
C HIS A 167 2.02 4.64 -13.77
N THR A 168 1.63 4.06 -14.90
CA THR A 168 0.35 3.36 -15.08
C THR A 168 0.59 1.86 -15.16
N GLY A 169 -0.47 1.07 -15.14
CA GLY A 169 -0.38 -0.36 -15.40
C GLY A 169 0.25 -0.67 -16.76
N ASN A 170 0.53 -1.93 -17.00
CA ASN A 170 0.99 -2.41 -18.32
C ASN A 170 -0.17 -2.35 -19.34
N ASN A 171 -0.58 -1.13 -19.70
CA ASN A 171 -1.80 -0.85 -20.47
C ASN A 171 -1.56 -0.82 -21.98
N TRP A 172 -0.32 -0.91 -22.42
CA TRP A 172 0.09 -0.90 -23.83
C TRP A 172 1.41 -1.64 -24.00
N VAL A 173 1.75 -1.98 -25.26
CA VAL A 173 3.01 -2.62 -25.62
C VAL A 173 3.83 -1.72 -26.53
N TYR A 174 5.12 -1.98 -26.62
CA TYR A 174 6.04 -1.34 -27.55
C TYR A 174 5.83 -1.84 -29.00
N PRO A 175 6.48 -1.23 -30.00
CA PRO A 175 6.44 -1.75 -31.37
C PRO A 175 6.78 -3.24 -31.44
N ASP A 176 6.26 -3.91 -32.45
CA ASP A 176 6.40 -5.36 -32.67
C ASP A 176 5.87 -6.21 -31.50
N ASP A 177 4.95 -5.60 -30.69
CA ASP A 177 4.30 -6.21 -29.52
C ASP A 177 5.27 -6.60 -28.39
N VAL A 178 6.43 -5.98 -28.37
CA VAL A 178 7.41 -6.19 -27.31
C VAL A 178 6.90 -5.58 -26.02
N ASP A 179 6.96 -6.36 -24.94
CA ASP A 179 6.48 -5.92 -23.63
C ASP A 179 7.56 -5.17 -22.84
N LYS A 180 8.78 -5.68 -22.88
CA LYS A 180 9.92 -5.18 -22.09
C LYS A 180 11.17 -5.01 -22.96
N PRO A 181 11.21 -3.98 -23.83
CA PRO A 181 12.44 -3.71 -24.60
C PRO A 181 13.54 -3.18 -23.68
N ALA A 182 14.78 -3.33 -24.09
CA ALA A 182 15.93 -2.82 -23.35
C ALA A 182 15.86 -1.30 -23.20
N TYR A 183 16.37 -0.79 -22.07
CA TYR A 183 16.36 0.63 -21.76
C TYR A 183 17.10 1.47 -22.81
N GLN A 184 16.52 2.61 -23.15
CA GLN A 184 17.14 3.64 -23.99
C GLN A 184 17.44 4.89 -23.17
N HIS A 185 18.71 5.30 -23.16
CA HIS A 185 19.16 6.51 -22.49
C HIS A 185 18.55 7.77 -23.12
N TRP A 186 18.23 8.73 -22.24
CA TRP A 186 17.74 10.03 -22.67
C TRP A 186 18.69 10.68 -23.73
N PRO A 187 18.17 11.33 -24.77
CA PRO A 187 16.76 11.61 -25.05
C PRO A 187 16.05 10.52 -25.88
N ALA A 188 16.69 9.40 -26.17
CA ALA A 188 16.10 8.34 -26.98
C ALA A 188 14.89 7.69 -26.28
N HIS A 189 13.93 7.26 -27.09
CA HIS A 189 12.73 6.55 -26.66
C HIS A 189 12.13 5.78 -27.83
N TYR A 190 11.33 4.77 -27.50
CA TYR A 190 10.59 3.98 -28.48
C TYR A 190 9.33 4.70 -28.97
N ALA A 191 8.81 4.29 -30.11
CA ALA A 191 7.45 4.60 -30.49
C ALA A 191 6.47 3.86 -29.58
N HIS A 192 5.23 4.34 -29.50
CA HIS A 192 4.12 3.59 -28.91
C HIS A 192 3.69 2.49 -29.90
N GLY A 193 3.43 1.29 -29.38
CA GLY A 193 2.91 0.18 -30.18
C GLY A 193 1.38 0.12 -30.14
N ARG A 194 0.81 -0.85 -29.43
CA ARG A 194 -0.64 -1.10 -29.35
C ARG A 194 -1.16 -1.08 -27.92
N TRP A 195 -2.42 -0.69 -27.76
CA TRP A 195 -3.12 -0.75 -26.47
C TRP A 195 -3.51 -2.20 -26.13
N ARG A 196 -3.46 -2.54 -24.85
CA ARG A 196 -3.98 -3.80 -24.35
C ARG A 196 -5.49 -3.70 -24.18
N THR A 197 -6.22 -4.74 -24.59
CA THR A 197 -7.68 -4.82 -24.44
C THR A 197 -8.08 -5.51 -23.14
N GLY A 198 -9.33 -5.32 -22.72
CA GLY A 198 -9.92 -5.98 -21.57
C GLY A 198 -10.00 -7.50 -21.67
N GLU A 199 -9.95 -8.02 -22.91
CA GLU A 199 -9.95 -9.47 -23.19
C GLU A 199 -8.53 -10.08 -23.28
N GLY A 200 -7.49 -9.28 -22.94
CA GLY A 200 -6.10 -9.73 -23.01
C GLY A 200 -5.44 -9.65 -24.39
N GLY A 201 -6.11 -9.10 -25.37
CA GLY A 201 -5.58 -8.86 -26.73
C GLY A 201 -4.89 -7.50 -26.86
N LEU A 202 -4.55 -7.15 -28.12
CA LEU A 202 -3.92 -5.89 -28.49
C LEU A 202 -4.73 -5.19 -29.59
N SER A 203 -4.83 -3.87 -29.52
CA SER A 203 -5.56 -3.04 -30.48
C SER A 203 -4.84 -1.73 -30.78
N ALA A 204 -4.95 -1.22 -32.00
CA ALA A 204 -4.46 0.10 -32.35
C ALA A 204 -5.29 1.24 -31.73
N ALA A 205 -6.54 0.97 -31.36
CA ALA A 205 -7.45 1.93 -30.77
C ALA A 205 -8.08 1.38 -29.49
N ILE A 206 -8.48 2.29 -28.59
CA ILE A 206 -9.21 1.99 -27.38
C ILE A 206 -10.69 1.93 -27.72
N GLY A 207 -11.31 0.76 -27.54
CA GLY A 207 -12.73 0.50 -27.88
C GLY A 207 -13.70 0.73 -26.74
N GLY A 208 -13.22 0.67 -25.49
CA GLY A 208 -14.07 0.80 -24.29
C GLY A 208 -13.28 0.98 -23.01
N PHE A 209 -14.00 1.02 -21.89
CA PHE A 209 -13.41 1.26 -20.57
C PHE A 209 -12.54 0.13 -20.01
N GLU A 210 -12.57 -1.02 -20.66
CA GLU A 210 -11.71 -2.14 -20.30
C GLU A 210 -10.38 -2.12 -21.07
N ASP A 211 -10.26 -1.25 -22.09
CA ASP A 211 -9.11 -1.16 -22.95
C ASP A 211 -8.21 0.01 -22.57
N GLY A 212 -6.91 -0.17 -22.77
CA GLY A 212 -5.91 0.88 -22.60
C GLY A 212 -5.89 1.48 -21.20
N VAL A 213 -5.82 2.80 -21.12
CA VAL A 213 -5.74 3.58 -19.88
C VAL A 213 -6.82 4.67 -19.86
N TRP A 214 -7.30 4.99 -18.66
CA TRP A 214 -8.32 6.03 -18.44
C TRP A 214 -7.95 6.95 -17.27
N PRO A 215 -8.36 8.23 -17.29
CA PRO A 215 -9.22 8.93 -18.28
C PRO A 215 -8.54 9.16 -19.64
N ARG A 216 -9.34 9.68 -20.58
CA ARG A 216 -8.93 9.89 -21.99
C ARG A 216 -7.61 10.66 -22.14
N GLU A 217 -7.34 11.60 -21.26
CA GLU A 217 -6.12 12.40 -21.28
C GLU A 217 -4.86 11.55 -21.18
N LEU A 218 -4.92 10.44 -20.44
CA LEU A 218 -3.79 9.53 -20.29
C LEU A 218 -3.56 8.62 -21.52
N GLN A 219 -4.43 8.71 -22.54
CA GLN A 219 -4.27 8.04 -23.82
C GLN A 219 -3.34 8.81 -24.78
N ASP A 220 -2.89 10.01 -24.40
CA ASP A 220 -1.82 10.71 -25.11
C ASP A 220 -0.51 9.96 -24.89
N THR A 221 0.04 9.38 -25.97
CA THR A 221 1.28 8.59 -25.91
C THR A 221 2.51 9.40 -25.53
N GLY A 222 2.44 10.73 -25.64
CA GLY A 222 3.46 11.66 -25.14
C GLY A 222 3.51 11.75 -23.61
N HIS A 223 2.53 11.20 -22.90
CA HIS A 223 2.51 11.10 -21.43
C HIS A 223 3.42 10.00 -20.89
N TYR A 224 4.08 9.21 -21.74
CA TYR A 224 4.94 8.10 -21.34
C TYR A 224 6.39 8.33 -21.79
N THR A 225 7.34 7.97 -20.94
CA THR A 225 8.78 8.04 -21.26
C THR A 225 9.16 7.13 -22.42
N ARG A 226 8.53 5.97 -22.47
CA ARG A 226 8.79 4.93 -23.49
C ARG A 226 10.26 4.57 -23.62
N ALA A 227 10.95 4.58 -22.49
CA ALA A 227 12.39 4.33 -22.45
C ALA A 227 12.75 2.83 -22.40
N GLY A 228 11.78 1.96 -22.20
CA GLY A 228 12.02 0.53 -22.00
C GLY A 228 12.35 0.18 -20.55
N GLU A 229 12.73 -1.07 -20.31
CA GLU A 229 13.02 -1.60 -18.97
C GLU A 229 14.53 -1.65 -18.72
N GLY A 230 14.97 -1.03 -17.61
CA GLY A 230 16.35 -0.92 -17.18
C GLY A 230 16.47 -0.99 -15.66
N SER A 231 17.49 -0.36 -15.10
CA SER A 231 17.79 -0.39 -13.67
C SER A 231 16.96 0.60 -12.87
N LEU A 232 16.31 0.12 -11.79
CA LEU A 232 15.59 0.94 -10.83
C LEU A 232 16.50 1.69 -9.84
N SER A 233 17.82 1.59 -9.99
CA SER A 233 18.80 2.24 -9.10
C SER A 233 19.93 2.97 -9.82
N ALA A 234 20.04 2.85 -11.15
CA ALA A 234 21.13 3.46 -11.91
C ALA A 234 20.87 4.95 -12.19
N GLY A 235 21.88 5.77 -11.98
CA GLY A 235 21.88 7.20 -12.24
C GLY A 235 22.07 8.03 -10.98
N SER A 236 22.19 9.35 -11.15
CA SER A 236 22.34 10.31 -10.07
C SER A 236 20.99 10.84 -9.61
N PHE A 237 20.87 11.08 -8.31
CA PHE A 237 19.70 11.76 -7.73
C PHE A 237 19.47 13.15 -8.35
N ASP A 238 20.52 13.87 -8.70
CA ASP A 238 20.42 15.22 -9.23
C ASP A 238 20.15 15.25 -10.75
N ASP A 239 20.17 14.09 -11.42
CA ASP A 239 19.82 13.98 -12.84
C ASP A 239 18.31 13.70 -12.99
N PRO A 240 17.53 14.66 -13.55
CA PRO A 240 16.10 14.42 -13.79
C PRO A 240 15.83 13.32 -14.80
N HIS A 241 16.79 12.98 -15.63
CA HIS A 241 16.71 11.94 -16.65
C HIS A 241 17.48 10.68 -16.28
N ALA A 242 17.81 10.49 -15.00
CA ALA A 242 18.44 9.27 -14.50
C ALA A 242 17.64 8.02 -14.93
N GLU A 243 18.34 6.92 -15.17
CA GLU A 243 17.71 5.69 -15.62
C GLU A 243 16.58 5.24 -14.70
N PHE A 244 16.81 5.25 -13.39
CA PHE A 244 15.80 4.86 -12.39
C PHE A 244 14.51 5.72 -12.39
N ARG A 245 14.53 6.90 -13.05
CA ARG A 245 13.37 7.81 -13.19
C ARG A 245 12.65 7.68 -14.53
N ARG A 246 13.23 7.00 -15.47
CA ARG A 246 12.71 6.90 -16.84
C ARG A 246 12.38 5.48 -17.26
N THR A 247 12.91 4.52 -16.55
CA THR A 247 12.70 3.10 -16.85
C THR A 247 11.27 2.70 -16.50
N ASP A 248 10.68 1.82 -17.32
CA ASP A 248 9.44 1.14 -16.96
C ASP A 248 9.62 0.45 -15.60
N PHE A 249 8.69 0.68 -14.66
CA PHE A 249 8.78 0.15 -13.31
C PHE A 249 8.29 -1.29 -13.27
N VAL A 250 9.22 -2.26 -13.35
CA VAL A 250 8.89 -3.70 -13.35
C VAL A 250 7.85 -4.06 -14.44
N GLY A 251 7.99 -3.43 -15.61
CA GLY A 251 7.07 -3.60 -16.74
C GLY A 251 5.82 -2.73 -16.71
N LEU A 252 5.64 -1.90 -15.69
CA LEU A 252 4.60 -0.86 -15.63
C LEU A 252 5.07 0.38 -16.40
N ARG A 253 4.15 1.12 -17.00
CA ARG A 253 4.45 2.17 -17.98
C ARG A 253 4.74 3.50 -17.31
N ASP A 254 5.98 3.91 -17.36
CA ASP A 254 6.49 5.12 -16.73
C ASP A 254 5.94 6.41 -17.37
N VAL A 255 5.59 7.40 -16.53
CA VAL A 255 5.02 8.67 -16.95
C VAL A 255 6.11 9.69 -17.27
N ASN A 256 5.98 10.35 -18.40
CA ASN A 256 6.88 11.40 -18.86
C ASN A 256 6.53 12.76 -18.23
N PHE A 257 7.26 13.17 -17.23
CA PHE A 257 7.07 14.46 -16.56
C PHE A 257 7.80 15.64 -17.25
N ASP A 258 8.57 15.42 -18.30
CA ASP A 258 8.96 16.50 -19.21
C ASP A 258 7.71 17.07 -19.92
N ASN A 259 6.63 16.31 -19.97
CA ASN A 259 5.32 16.75 -20.42
C ASN A 259 4.50 17.26 -19.22
N SER A 260 4.44 18.58 -19.04
CA SER A 260 3.70 19.23 -17.95
C SER A 260 2.20 18.85 -17.89
N ARG A 261 1.61 18.50 -19.05
CA ARG A 261 0.20 18.08 -19.10
C ARG A 261 -0.04 16.75 -18.41
N ALA A 262 0.93 15.83 -18.46
CA ALA A 262 0.82 14.55 -17.77
C ALA A 262 0.70 14.76 -16.25
N LEU A 263 1.53 15.65 -15.70
CA LEU A 263 1.48 16.03 -14.29
C LEU A 263 0.13 16.66 -13.91
N ASP A 264 -0.35 17.61 -14.72
CA ASP A 264 -1.61 18.31 -14.47
C ASP A 264 -2.80 17.37 -14.50
N ASP A 265 -2.85 16.46 -15.47
CA ASP A 265 -3.95 15.51 -15.61
C ASP A 265 -4.00 14.51 -14.45
N LEU A 266 -2.84 13.96 -14.04
CA LEU A 266 -2.75 13.07 -12.89
C LEU A 266 -3.09 13.80 -11.58
N ALA A 267 -2.57 15.01 -11.38
CA ALA A 267 -2.93 15.81 -10.22
C ALA A 267 -4.45 16.08 -10.14
N ARG A 268 -5.11 16.33 -11.28
CA ARG A 268 -6.57 16.49 -11.34
C ARG A 268 -7.31 15.18 -11.00
N CYS A 269 -6.80 14.02 -11.43
CA CYS A 269 -7.37 12.73 -11.05
C CYS A 269 -7.36 12.56 -9.51
N PHE A 270 -6.25 12.89 -8.86
CA PHE A 270 -6.18 12.75 -7.40
C PHE A 270 -6.96 13.84 -6.65
N LYS A 271 -7.05 15.06 -7.18
CA LYS A 271 -7.98 16.09 -6.67
C LYS A 271 -9.44 15.65 -6.77
N TYR A 272 -9.80 14.93 -7.83
CA TYR A 272 -11.13 14.32 -7.95
C TYR A 272 -11.43 13.37 -6.79
N TRP A 273 -10.46 12.53 -6.40
CA TRP A 273 -10.64 11.60 -5.28
C TRP A 273 -10.75 12.31 -3.94
N ILE A 274 -9.99 13.39 -3.70
CA ILE A 274 -10.20 14.21 -2.50
C ILE A 274 -11.65 14.73 -2.45
N ALA A 275 -12.12 15.31 -3.55
CA ALA A 275 -13.45 15.90 -3.64
C ALA A 275 -14.57 14.84 -3.53
N LEU A 276 -14.35 13.63 -4.05
CA LEU A 276 -15.33 12.56 -4.03
C LEU A 276 -15.37 11.85 -2.68
N SER A 277 -14.22 11.40 -2.19
CA SER A 277 -14.14 10.53 -1.02
C SER A 277 -14.06 11.28 0.31
N ASP A 278 -13.58 12.53 0.31
CA ASP A 278 -13.20 13.26 1.53
C ASP A 278 -12.02 12.62 2.29
N CYS A 279 -11.13 11.92 1.58
CA CYS A 279 -9.93 11.36 2.20
C CYS A 279 -9.06 12.45 2.83
N ASP A 280 -8.22 12.07 3.79
CA ASP A 280 -7.45 12.99 4.65
C ASP A 280 -5.98 13.08 4.28
N GLY A 281 -5.55 12.23 3.36
CA GLY A 281 -4.16 12.19 2.91
C GLY A 281 -3.92 11.24 1.76
N PHE A 282 -2.69 11.27 1.26
CA PHE A 282 -2.17 10.29 0.30
C PHE A 282 -0.84 9.74 0.77
N ARG A 283 -0.66 8.43 0.61
CA ARG A 283 0.66 7.84 0.48
C ARG A 283 1.01 7.82 -1.00
N ILE A 284 2.18 8.32 -1.34
CA ILE A 284 2.66 8.45 -2.71
C ILE A 284 3.65 7.32 -2.97
N ASP A 285 3.21 6.37 -3.78
CA ASP A 285 4.00 5.25 -4.26
C ASP A 285 5.18 5.73 -5.11
N THR A 286 6.31 5.04 -5.00
CA THR A 286 7.47 5.23 -5.87
C THR A 286 7.93 6.69 -6.04
N LEU A 287 7.79 7.54 -5.02
CA LEU A 287 8.19 8.96 -5.08
C LEU A 287 9.68 9.12 -5.44
N LYS A 288 10.53 8.15 -5.09
CA LYS A 288 11.95 8.11 -5.49
C LYS A 288 12.14 8.22 -7.00
N HIS A 289 11.23 7.64 -7.78
CA HIS A 289 11.33 7.57 -9.24
C HIS A 289 10.81 8.83 -9.94
N VAL A 290 10.31 9.80 -9.19
CA VAL A 290 9.89 11.11 -9.68
C VAL A 290 10.95 12.13 -9.37
N ALA A 291 11.28 13.02 -10.30
CA ALA A 291 12.19 14.13 -10.04
C ALA A 291 11.65 15.00 -8.89
N ALA A 292 12.53 15.45 -8.01
CA ALA A 292 12.12 16.09 -6.76
C ALA A 292 11.34 17.40 -6.98
N ASP A 293 11.63 18.17 -8.02
CA ASP A 293 10.88 19.36 -8.41
C ASP A 293 9.48 19.03 -8.92
N VAL A 294 9.32 17.96 -9.69
CA VAL A 294 8.02 17.44 -10.14
C VAL A 294 7.20 16.99 -8.92
N GLY A 295 7.80 16.20 -8.03
CA GLY A 295 7.18 15.79 -6.76
C GLY A 295 6.74 16.99 -5.92
N ARG A 296 7.57 18.03 -5.82
CA ARG A 296 7.23 19.27 -5.12
C ARG A 296 6.02 19.97 -5.73
N ASN A 297 5.97 20.09 -7.06
CA ASN A 297 4.87 20.72 -7.77
C ASN A 297 3.56 19.94 -7.59
N PHE A 298 3.62 18.61 -7.74
CA PHE A 298 2.48 17.73 -7.50
C PHE A 298 1.94 17.92 -6.07
N CYS A 299 2.78 17.72 -5.06
CA CYS A 299 2.40 17.82 -3.65
C CYS A 299 1.85 19.21 -3.30
N GLY A 300 2.48 20.28 -3.79
CA GLY A 300 2.00 21.65 -3.59
C GLY A 300 0.61 21.87 -4.17
N SER A 301 0.37 21.39 -5.39
CA SER A 301 -0.91 21.47 -6.08
C SER A 301 -2.03 20.70 -5.36
N ILE A 302 -1.70 19.52 -4.80
CA ILE A 302 -2.64 18.71 -3.98
C ILE A 302 -2.98 19.43 -2.68
N LYS A 303 -1.96 19.91 -1.93
CA LYS A 303 -2.19 20.61 -0.66
C LYS A 303 -2.98 21.91 -0.82
N GLU A 304 -2.69 22.69 -1.85
CA GLU A 304 -3.46 23.91 -2.15
C GLU A 304 -4.94 23.57 -2.39
N PHE A 305 -5.21 22.55 -3.19
CA PHE A 305 -6.59 22.13 -3.45
C PHE A 305 -7.28 21.65 -2.18
N ALA A 306 -6.64 20.79 -1.40
CA ALA A 306 -7.19 20.27 -0.15
C ALA A 306 -7.45 21.38 0.88
N ALA A 307 -6.53 22.34 1.01
CA ALA A 307 -6.71 23.50 1.89
C ALA A 307 -7.92 24.36 1.51
N ASN A 308 -8.19 24.52 0.21
CA ASN A 308 -9.38 25.21 -0.29
C ASN A 308 -10.69 24.49 0.07
N LEU A 309 -10.62 23.19 0.37
CA LEU A 309 -11.72 22.35 0.86
C LEU A 309 -11.76 22.25 2.40
N GLY A 310 -10.94 23.02 3.11
CA GLY A 310 -10.91 23.03 4.57
C GLY A 310 -9.99 22.00 5.22
N LYS A 311 -9.22 21.23 4.42
CA LYS A 311 -8.20 20.27 4.89
C LYS A 311 -6.84 20.96 4.95
N ALA A 312 -6.63 21.77 6.02
CA ALA A 312 -5.46 22.66 6.14
C ALA A 312 -4.13 21.92 6.20
N ASP A 313 -4.11 20.70 6.75
CA ASP A 313 -2.93 19.84 6.79
C ASP A 313 -3.27 18.46 6.19
N PHE A 314 -3.62 18.45 4.90
CA PHE A 314 -3.80 17.23 4.14
C PHE A 314 -2.49 16.44 4.11
N PHE A 315 -2.52 15.18 4.57
CA PHE A 315 -1.30 14.39 4.78
C PHE A 315 -0.73 13.86 3.47
N LEU A 316 0.53 14.12 3.23
CA LEU A 316 1.27 13.55 2.11
C LEU A 316 2.52 12.83 2.65
N VAL A 317 2.57 11.53 2.48
CA VAL A 317 3.73 10.71 2.84
C VAL A 317 4.29 10.02 1.60
N GLY A 318 5.59 10.17 1.39
CA GLY A 318 6.27 9.62 0.21
C GLY A 318 6.99 8.31 0.50
N GLU A 319 6.87 7.35 -0.42
CA GLU A 319 7.77 6.21 -0.46
C GLU A 319 9.05 6.58 -1.19
N VAL A 320 10.16 6.55 -0.48
CA VAL A 320 11.50 6.76 -1.03
C VAL A 320 12.34 5.54 -0.67
N ALA A 321 12.26 4.52 -1.53
CA ALA A 321 12.96 3.26 -1.32
C ALA A 321 14.47 3.41 -1.57
N GLY A 322 15.31 2.98 -0.62
CA GLY A 322 16.75 3.07 -0.74
C GLY A 322 17.43 3.48 0.56
N ALA A 323 18.45 4.33 0.45
CA ALA A 323 19.15 4.87 1.60
C ALA A 323 18.31 5.95 2.31
N ASP A 324 18.48 6.08 3.63
CA ASP A 324 17.78 7.10 4.42
C ASP A 324 18.11 8.53 3.96
N GLU A 325 19.32 8.73 3.41
CA GLU A 325 19.75 9.99 2.82
C GLU A 325 18.92 10.42 1.61
N ASP A 326 18.42 9.47 0.81
CA ASP A 326 17.53 9.79 -0.31
C ASP A 326 16.18 10.32 0.22
N ALA A 327 15.61 9.67 1.24
CA ALA A 327 14.39 10.14 1.89
C ALA A 327 14.55 11.54 2.48
N GLU A 328 15.68 11.81 3.14
CA GLU A 328 16.03 13.13 3.66
C GLU A 328 16.12 14.18 2.54
N ARG A 329 16.76 13.87 1.41
CA ARG A 329 16.84 14.76 0.25
C ARG A 329 15.45 15.14 -0.27
N TYR A 330 14.53 14.15 -0.40
CA TYR A 330 13.15 14.44 -0.79
C TYR A 330 12.46 15.36 0.22
N ARG A 331 12.55 15.09 1.52
CA ARG A 331 11.98 15.96 2.56
C ARG A 331 12.51 17.38 2.45
N LYS A 332 13.82 17.56 2.25
CA LYS A 332 14.46 18.89 2.11
C LYS A 332 13.99 19.63 0.86
N VAL A 333 13.92 18.95 -0.29
CA VAL A 333 13.52 19.61 -1.56
C VAL A 333 12.04 19.89 -1.61
N LEU A 334 11.18 18.96 -1.18
CA LEU A 334 9.73 19.15 -1.19
C LEU A 334 9.29 20.12 -0.07
N GLY A 335 10.04 20.20 1.01
CA GLY A 335 9.76 21.09 2.14
C GLY A 335 8.39 20.84 2.73
N THR A 336 7.64 21.89 3.02
CA THR A 336 6.28 21.81 3.60
C THR A 336 5.23 21.19 2.69
N ASN A 337 5.55 20.95 1.42
CA ASN A 337 4.63 20.29 0.49
C ASN A 337 4.53 18.78 0.74
N LEU A 338 5.56 18.15 1.34
CA LEU A 338 5.52 16.76 1.79
C LEU A 338 5.53 16.74 3.33
N ASN A 339 4.59 16.04 3.96
CA ASN A 339 4.57 15.93 5.41
C ASN A 339 5.68 15.01 5.92
N ALA A 340 5.82 13.83 5.32
CA ALA A 340 6.73 12.80 5.81
C ALA A 340 7.21 11.86 4.69
N THR A 341 8.23 11.07 5.00
CA THR A 341 8.61 9.86 4.25
C THR A 341 8.44 8.64 5.12
N LEU A 342 8.31 7.48 4.46
CA LEU A 342 8.29 6.20 5.15
C LEU A 342 9.70 5.82 5.61
N ASP A 343 9.85 5.40 6.87
CA ASP A 343 11.11 4.93 7.44
C ASP A 343 11.31 3.44 7.13
N ILE A 344 11.56 3.13 5.88
CA ILE A 344 11.68 1.75 5.35
C ILE A 344 13.13 1.28 5.16
N GLY A 345 14.10 2.11 5.50
CA GLY A 345 15.55 1.85 5.39
C GLY A 345 16.20 1.36 6.67
N GLY A 346 17.26 2.05 7.08
CA GLY A 346 18.07 1.75 8.26
C GLY A 346 17.29 1.85 9.57
N SER A 347 16.40 2.82 9.70
CA SER A 347 15.52 3.01 10.86
C SER A 347 14.68 1.76 11.16
N ARG A 348 14.04 1.18 10.14
CA ARG A 348 13.28 -0.07 10.32
C ARG A 348 14.17 -1.23 10.76
N ARG A 349 15.33 -1.40 10.13
CA ARG A 349 16.28 -2.46 10.53
C ARG A 349 16.72 -2.34 11.98
N LEU A 350 17.00 -1.12 12.43
CA LEU A 350 17.35 -0.86 13.83
C LEU A 350 16.17 -1.13 14.78
N LEU A 351 14.95 -0.70 14.39
CA LEU A 351 13.74 -0.99 15.16
C LEU A 351 13.55 -2.50 15.34
N HIS A 352 13.67 -3.28 14.26
CA HIS A 352 13.62 -4.75 14.30
C HIS A 352 14.69 -5.33 15.21
N ALA A 353 15.94 -4.92 15.04
CA ALA A 353 17.05 -5.49 15.77
C ALA A 353 16.97 -5.18 17.27
N VAL A 354 16.57 -3.97 17.63
CA VAL A 354 16.39 -3.57 19.05
C VAL A 354 15.20 -4.30 19.67
N ALA A 355 14.08 -4.37 18.98
CA ALA A 355 12.89 -5.06 19.51
C ALA A 355 13.12 -6.56 19.69
N LYS A 356 14.02 -7.16 18.92
CA LYS A 356 14.45 -8.56 19.05
C LYS A 356 15.60 -8.77 20.03
N GLY A 357 16.14 -7.70 20.60
CA GLY A 357 17.29 -7.77 21.52
C GLY A 357 18.62 -8.09 20.84
N LEU A 358 18.71 -7.91 19.52
CA LEU A 358 19.92 -8.14 18.73
C LEU A 358 20.86 -6.93 18.72
N GLU A 359 20.32 -5.74 19.04
CA GLU A 359 21.06 -4.48 19.11
C GLU A 359 20.70 -3.73 20.39
N PRO A 360 21.64 -2.96 20.97
CA PRO A 360 21.34 -2.08 22.10
C PRO A 360 20.29 -1.02 21.72
N ALA A 361 19.33 -0.78 22.59
CA ALA A 361 18.31 0.26 22.39
C ALA A 361 18.91 1.65 22.10
N GLY A 362 20.08 1.95 22.67
CA GLY A 362 20.82 3.19 22.41
C GLY A 362 21.11 3.45 20.94
N ASN A 363 21.27 2.41 20.12
CA ASN A 363 21.55 2.56 18.70
C ASN A 363 20.34 3.15 17.95
N TYR A 364 19.15 2.65 18.22
CA TYR A 364 17.92 3.19 17.63
C TYR A 364 17.67 4.63 18.09
N PHE A 365 17.77 4.91 19.38
CA PHE A 365 17.54 6.27 19.88
C PHE A 365 18.63 7.26 19.45
N SER A 366 19.85 6.83 19.25
CA SER A 366 20.90 7.66 18.65
C SER A 366 20.63 7.98 17.19
N PHE A 367 20.12 7.02 16.43
CA PHE A 367 19.68 7.22 15.06
C PHE A 367 18.51 8.23 14.99
N VAL A 368 17.47 8.04 15.81
CA VAL A 368 16.35 8.97 15.89
C VAL A 368 16.79 10.38 16.32
N ARG A 369 17.83 10.48 17.16
CA ARG A 369 18.41 11.78 17.56
C ARG A 369 19.05 12.51 16.37
N SER A 370 19.64 11.81 15.40
CA SER A 370 20.23 12.43 14.21
C SER A 370 19.21 13.19 13.37
N TRP A 371 17.91 12.85 13.45
CA TRP A 371 16.85 13.59 12.78
C TRP A 371 16.77 15.05 13.20
N ASN A 372 17.20 15.41 14.42
CA ASN A 372 17.26 16.81 14.85
C ASN A 372 18.28 17.62 14.06
N ASP A 373 19.42 17.03 13.75
CA ASP A 373 20.48 17.70 13.01
C ASP A 373 20.00 18.00 11.59
N ASP A 374 19.19 17.10 11.02
CA ASP A 374 18.62 17.24 9.69
C ASP A 374 17.49 18.25 9.63
N LEU A 375 16.58 18.25 10.59
CA LEU A 375 15.36 19.07 10.61
C LEU A 375 15.50 20.31 11.53
N GLY A 376 16.62 20.48 12.20
CA GLY A 376 16.96 21.65 13.00
C GLY A 376 16.17 21.79 14.31
N SER A 377 15.29 20.87 14.66
CA SER A 377 14.55 20.95 15.92
C SER A 377 13.80 19.66 16.26
N HIS A 378 13.74 19.30 17.55
CA HIS A 378 12.92 18.19 18.06
C HIS A 378 11.43 18.32 17.69
N ARG A 379 10.91 19.54 17.56
CA ARG A 379 9.51 19.74 17.18
C ARG A 379 9.23 19.28 15.76
N ASN A 380 10.20 19.36 14.88
CA ASN A 380 10.06 19.01 13.48
C ASN A 380 10.53 17.57 13.21
N ALA A 381 11.48 17.05 13.97
CA ALA A 381 12.10 15.75 13.74
C ALA A 381 11.07 14.62 13.58
N GLY A 382 10.11 14.52 14.48
CA GLY A 382 9.08 13.47 14.41
C GLY A 382 8.03 13.67 13.31
N ARG A 383 7.86 14.89 12.80
CA ARG A 383 6.82 15.18 11.79
C ARG A 383 7.15 14.64 10.42
N GLY A 384 8.42 14.55 10.08
CA GLY A 384 8.90 14.13 8.77
C GLY A 384 9.01 12.61 8.59
N HIS A 385 8.66 11.82 9.60
CA HIS A 385 8.93 10.38 9.65
C HIS A 385 7.68 9.58 9.97
N VAL A 386 7.37 8.59 9.13
CA VAL A 386 6.39 7.54 9.43
C VAL A 386 7.14 6.26 9.74
N SER A 387 7.12 5.84 10.99
CA SER A 387 7.81 4.64 11.44
C SER A 387 7.04 3.37 11.07
N ILE A 388 7.74 2.38 10.54
CA ILE A 388 7.17 1.12 10.05
C ILE A 388 7.94 -0.06 10.66
N LEU A 389 7.21 -0.99 11.29
CA LEU A 389 7.76 -2.27 11.74
C LEU A 389 7.68 -3.30 10.61
N ASP A 390 6.50 -3.44 10.02
CA ASP A 390 6.21 -4.30 8.88
C ASP A 390 5.51 -3.52 7.77
N ASP A 391 5.70 -3.91 6.52
CA ASP A 391 4.95 -3.45 5.37
C ASP A 391 4.75 -4.58 4.35
N HIS A 392 4.11 -4.26 3.25
CA HIS A 392 3.76 -5.20 2.19
C HIS A 392 4.90 -5.53 1.22
N ASP A 393 6.00 -4.79 1.26
CA ASP A 393 7.12 -4.90 0.32
C ASP A 393 8.44 -5.29 0.99
N HIS A 394 8.72 -4.83 2.21
CA HIS A 394 10.01 -4.96 2.86
C HIS A 394 11.17 -4.68 1.88
N VAL A 395 11.18 -3.49 1.31
CA VAL A 395 12.10 -3.09 0.24
C VAL A 395 13.58 -3.31 0.61
N SER A 396 13.91 -3.20 1.91
CA SER A 396 15.24 -3.46 2.43
C SER A 396 15.18 -4.58 3.46
N GLY A 397 15.88 -5.66 3.23
CA GLY A 397 15.99 -6.79 4.16
C GLY A 397 15.17 -8.01 3.75
N ASP A 398 14.90 -8.87 4.70
CA ASP A 398 14.19 -10.12 4.46
C ASP A 398 12.70 -9.89 4.21
N LYS A 399 12.15 -10.56 3.23
CA LYS A 399 10.70 -10.58 2.94
C LYS A 399 9.96 -11.46 3.96
N ALA A 400 10.07 -11.12 5.22
CA ALA A 400 9.42 -11.82 6.32
C ALA A 400 8.88 -10.82 7.33
N ARG A 401 7.69 -11.09 7.87
CA ARG A 401 7.11 -10.25 8.92
C ARG A 401 7.97 -10.30 10.19
N PHE A 402 7.95 -9.24 10.97
CA PHE A 402 8.64 -9.15 12.25
C PHE A 402 8.34 -10.34 13.18
N SER A 403 7.09 -10.80 13.18
CA SER A 403 6.65 -11.91 14.04
C SER A 403 7.07 -13.29 13.55
N SER A 404 7.62 -13.43 12.33
CA SER A 404 7.96 -14.74 11.77
C SER A 404 9.07 -15.47 12.54
N ASP A 405 9.99 -14.73 13.14
CA ASP A 405 11.09 -15.23 13.98
C ASP A 405 11.12 -14.57 15.37
N ALA A 406 10.00 -13.97 15.79
CA ALA A 406 9.85 -13.46 17.13
C ALA A 406 9.78 -14.60 18.16
N ALA A 407 10.45 -14.42 19.30
CA ALA A 407 10.47 -15.43 20.37
C ALA A 407 9.10 -15.60 21.06
N SER A 408 8.27 -14.57 21.02
CA SER A 408 6.92 -14.57 21.58
C SER A 408 6.09 -13.39 21.07
N ASP A 409 4.78 -13.41 21.30
CA ASP A 409 3.91 -12.25 21.04
C ASP A 409 4.31 -11.01 21.84
N HIS A 410 4.93 -11.17 23.02
CA HIS A 410 5.49 -10.06 23.78
C HIS A 410 6.57 -9.30 23.02
N GLN A 411 7.35 -9.99 22.21
CA GLN A 411 8.38 -9.36 21.39
C GLN A 411 7.74 -8.54 20.25
N VAL A 412 6.64 -9.02 19.68
CA VAL A 412 5.85 -8.26 18.70
C VAL A 412 5.29 -6.99 19.35
N VAL A 413 4.71 -7.12 20.55
CA VAL A 413 4.20 -5.99 21.33
C VAL A 413 5.32 -5.00 21.66
N ALA A 414 6.51 -5.48 22.02
CA ALA A 414 7.66 -4.61 22.30
C ALA A 414 8.09 -3.80 21.07
N GLY A 415 8.08 -4.41 19.87
CA GLY A 415 8.38 -3.70 18.62
C GLY A 415 7.37 -2.57 18.35
N VAL A 416 6.09 -2.85 18.49
CA VAL A 416 5.03 -1.84 18.35
C VAL A 416 5.13 -0.78 19.47
N ALA A 417 5.47 -1.16 20.70
CA ALA A 417 5.65 -0.19 21.80
C ALA A 417 6.78 0.80 21.51
N ILE A 418 7.94 0.32 21.01
CA ILE A 418 9.03 1.22 20.62
C ILE A 418 8.55 2.19 19.53
N GLN A 419 7.79 1.70 18.56
CA GLN A 419 7.22 2.49 17.48
C GLN A 419 6.26 3.57 18.01
N LEU A 420 5.35 3.22 18.90
CA LEU A 420 4.36 4.13 19.48
C LEU A 420 4.97 5.21 20.39
N PHE A 421 6.04 4.89 21.10
CA PHE A 421 6.64 5.78 22.11
C PHE A 421 7.96 6.42 21.70
N SER A 422 8.38 6.26 20.42
CA SER A 422 9.52 6.99 19.87
C SER A 422 9.06 8.18 19.02
N LEU A 423 10.02 8.97 18.50
CA LEU A 423 9.71 10.06 17.58
C LEU A 423 9.22 9.51 16.23
N GLY A 424 8.26 10.18 15.64
CA GLY A 424 7.66 9.83 14.36
C GLY A 424 6.16 9.57 14.47
N ILE A 425 5.57 9.26 13.35
CA ILE A 425 4.16 8.89 13.22
C ILE A 425 4.12 7.36 13.09
N PRO A 426 3.56 6.62 14.05
CA PRO A 426 3.57 5.16 14.00
C PRO A 426 2.60 4.64 12.93
N CYS A 427 3.07 3.68 12.12
CA CYS A 427 2.25 2.97 11.15
C CYS A 427 2.31 1.47 11.40
N VAL A 428 1.21 0.89 11.84
CA VAL A 428 1.06 -0.54 12.09
C VAL A 428 0.54 -1.21 10.83
N TYR A 429 1.20 -2.27 10.40
CA TYR A 429 0.77 -3.05 9.25
C TYR A 429 -0.27 -4.11 9.65
N TYR A 430 -1.30 -4.30 8.84
CA TYR A 430 -2.39 -5.22 9.16
C TYR A 430 -1.90 -6.62 9.53
N GLY A 431 -2.51 -7.19 10.54
CA GLY A 431 -2.16 -8.51 11.07
C GLY A 431 -1.03 -8.50 12.11
N THR A 432 -0.26 -7.41 12.25
CA THR A 432 0.77 -7.30 13.30
C THR A 432 0.15 -7.39 14.69
N GLU A 433 -1.03 -6.82 14.89
CA GLU A 433 -1.79 -6.89 16.16
C GLU A 433 -2.31 -8.31 16.46
N GLN A 434 -2.30 -9.19 15.48
CA GLN A 434 -2.64 -10.62 15.62
C GLN A 434 -1.38 -11.50 15.56
N ALA A 435 -0.19 -10.90 15.61
CA ALA A 435 1.10 -11.57 15.48
C ALA A 435 1.20 -12.45 14.22
N PHE A 436 0.72 -11.93 13.08
CA PHE A 436 0.87 -12.61 11.79
C PHE A 436 2.33 -12.86 11.49
N ALA A 437 2.67 -14.10 11.20
CA ALA A 437 4.05 -14.52 11.03
C ALA A 437 4.44 -14.76 9.58
N GLY A 438 3.51 -15.21 8.74
CA GLY A 438 3.91 -15.77 7.46
C GLY A 438 4.87 -16.97 7.70
N PRO A 439 5.62 -17.39 6.69
CA PRO A 439 6.64 -18.42 6.85
C PRO A 439 7.86 -17.89 7.58
N GLU A 440 8.46 -18.70 8.43
CA GLU A 440 9.78 -18.43 8.98
C GLU A 440 10.87 -18.45 7.90
N LYS A 441 11.89 -17.63 8.08
CA LYS A 441 13.01 -17.55 7.16
C LYS A 441 13.70 -18.91 6.97
N SER A 442 13.89 -19.67 8.04
CA SER A 442 14.53 -20.98 8.02
C SER A 442 13.68 -22.10 7.44
N GLU A 443 12.37 -21.90 7.37
CA GLU A 443 11.40 -22.94 6.96
C GLU A 443 10.84 -22.69 5.56
N ARG A 444 11.13 -21.53 4.96
CA ARG A 444 10.59 -21.13 3.66
C ARG A 444 10.82 -22.16 2.56
N ASP A 445 12.02 -22.69 2.49
CA ASP A 445 12.39 -23.66 1.46
C ASP A 445 11.67 -25.00 1.62
N GLN A 446 11.27 -25.33 2.84
CA GLN A 446 10.63 -26.59 3.17
C GLN A 446 9.10 -26.53 2.96
N TYR A 447 8.48 -25.41 3.32
CA TYR A 447 7.02 -25.32 3.38
C TYR A 447 6.39 -24.48 2.26
N LEU A 448 7.21 -23.81 1.48
CA LEU A 448 6.81 -23.02 0.33
C LEU A 448 7.61 -23.46 -0.90
N PRO A 449 7.27 -24.61 -1.50
CA PRO A 449 8.07 -25.20 -2.59
C PRO A 449 8.12 -24.35 -3.87
N ASP A 450 7.27 -23.34 -4.00
CA ASP A 450 7.33 -22.33 -5.05
C ASP A 450 8.22 -21.12 -4.67
N TYR A 451 8.90 -21.18 -3.54
CA TYR A 451 9.91 -20.27 -3.10
C TYR A 451 11.29 -20.72 -3.60
N ASN A 452 11.96 -19.92 -4.39
CA ASN A 452 13.30 -20.23 -4.88
C ASN A 452 14.37 -19.79 -3.87
N ALA A 453 15.10 -20.74 -3.35
CA ALA A 453 16.27 -20.48 -2.51
C ALA A 453 17.29 -19.62 -3.31
N GLY A 454 17.65 -18.46 -2.77
CA GLY A 454 18.59 -17.53 -3.41
C GLY A 454 17.98 -16.31 -4.06
N ASP A 455 16.69 -16.32 -4.37
CA ASP A 455 15.96 -15.09 -4.70
C ASP A 455 15.38 -14.46 -3.43
N PRO A 456 15.32 -13.13 -3.33
CA PRO A 456 14.56 -12.52 -2.25
C PRO A 456 13.12 -13.04 -2.29
N PRO A 457 12.54 -13.44 -1.13
CA PRO A 457 11.18 -13.97 -1.13
C PRO A 457 10.23 -12.99 -1.79
N PRO A 458 9.32 -13.47 -2.64
CA PRO A 458 8.32 -12.61 -3.25
C PRO A 458 7.43 -11.94 -2.19
N ASP A 459 7.01 -10.71 -2.44
CA ASP A 459 6.20 -9.89 -1.53
C ASP A 459 4.88 -10.55 -1.10
N LYS A 460 4.36 -11.46 -1.92
CA LYS A 460 3.14 -12.24 -1.61
C LYS A 460 3.16 -12.90 -0.22
N TYR A 461 4.33 -13.22 0.31
CA TYR A 461 4.48 -13.83 1.63
C TYR A 461 4.35 -12.82 2.78
N LEU A 462 4.32 -11.53 2.48
CA LEU A 462 4.00 -10.46 3.41
C LEU A 462 2.51 -10.07 3.34
N ARG A 463 1.75 -10.65 2.40
CA ARG A 463 0.41 -10.21 2.01
C ARG A 463 -0.65 -11.28 2.25
N GLU A 464 -0.58 -11.97 3.39
CA GLU A 464 -1.57 -12.97 3.80
C GLU A 464 -2.93 -12.31 4.07
N ALA A 465 -4.01 -13.02 3.76
CA ALA A 465 -5.35 -12.56 4.10
C ALA A 465 -5.65 -12.74 5.60
N MET A 466 -6.34 -11.79 6.21
CA MET A 466 -6.84 -11.90 7.59
C MET A 466 -8.11 -12.74 7.70
N PHE A 467 -8.72 -13.09 6.60
CA PHE A 467 -9.94 -13.90 6.52
C PHE A 467 -9.73 -15.14 5.65
N GLY A 468 -10.61 -16.13 5.83
CA GLY A 468 -10.56 -17.37 5.06
C GLY A 468 -9.35 -18.24 5.38
N PRO A 469 -9.28 -19.44 4.80
CA PRO A 469 -8.24 -20.42 5.10
C PRO A 469 -7.04 -20.37 4.15
N ALA A 470 -7.11 -19.65 3.06
CA ALA A 470 -6.12 -19.68 1.98
C ALA A 470 -4.99 -18.69 2.21
N HIS A 471 -4.13 -18.90 3.20
CA HIS A 471 -2.96 -18.07 3.45
C HIS A 471 -1.85 -18.87 4.11
N PRO A 472 -0.58 -18.55 3.79
CA PRO A 472 0.54 -19.15 4.46
C PRO A 472 0.70 -18.49 5.81
N ARG A 473 0.48 -19.25 6.87
CA ARG A 473 0.78 -18.83 8.22
C ARG A 473 1.60 -19.89 8.89
N LYS A 474 2.52 -19.45 9.69
CA LYS A 474 3.17 -20.36 10.60
C LYS A 474 2.14 -20.81 11.63
N ALA A 475 1.78 -22.06 11.57
CA ALA A 475 0.91 -22.71 12.51
C ALA A 475 1.73 -23.72 13.29
N GLY A 476 2.19 -23.32 14.46
CA GLY A 476 3.16 -24.12 15.16
C GLY A 476 4.49 -24.20 14.39
N ALA A 477 5.25 -25.23 14.56
CA ALA A 477 6.60 -25.31 14.02
C ALA A 477 6.67 -25.54 12.52
N ALA A 478 5.58 -25.91 11.86
CA ALA A 478 5.75 -26.33 10.50
C ALA A 478 4.43 -26.32 9.82
N GLY A 479 3.89 -25.70 9.16
CA GLY A 479 2.54 -25.92 8.84
C GLY A 479 2.07 -25.50 7.51
N ILE A 480 2.93 -24.85 6.82
CA ILE A 480 2.51 -24.34 5.54
C ILE A 480 2.98 -25.31 4.47
N GLY A 481 2.06 -25.79 3.67
CA GLY A 481 2.37 -26.64 2.53
C GLY A 481 2.12 -28.14 2.74
N ASP A 482 1.98 -28.63 3.95
CA ASP A 482 1.65 -30.03 4.20
C ASP A 482 0.19 -30.22 4.63
N ALA A 483 -0.67 -30.47 3.67
CA ALA A 483 -2.10 -30.72 3.91
C ALA A 483 -2.38 -32.01 4.73
N ALA A 484 -1.39 -32.87 4.86
CA ALA A 484 -1.51 -34.13 5.60
C ALA A 484 -0.98 -34.05 7.02
N SER A 485 -0.27 -32.96 7.36
CA SER A 485 0.36 -32.86 8.67
C SER A 485 -0.59 -32.36 9.76
N ALA A 486 -0.26 -32.74 10.99
CA ALA A 486 -0.92 -32.26 12.20
C ALA A 486 -0.84 -30.72 12.38
N LEU A 487 -0.08 -30.08 11.60
CA LEU A 487 0.21 -28.64 11.66
C LEU A 487 -0.94 -27.79 11.18
N ASP A 488 -1.78 -28.33 10.32
CA ASP A 488 -3.07 -27.74 10.01
C ASP A 488 -3.97 -27.61 11.26
N GLU A 489 -3.72 -28.38 12.28
CA GLU A 489 -4.46 -28.28 13.54
C GLU A 489 -4.23 -26.95 14.24
N ALA A 490 -3.09 -26.34 14.00
CA ALA A 490 -2.77 -25.03 14.55
C ALA A 490 -3.24 -23.87 13.65
N LEU A 491 -3.73 -24.12 12.44
CA LEU A 491 -4.24 -23.06 11.55
C LEU A 491 -5.34 -22.20 12.14
N PRO A 492 -6.26 -22.70 12.99
CA PRO A 492 -7.16 -21.81 13.69
C PRO A 492 -6.45 -20.74 14.49
N GLY A 493 -5.20 -20.96 14.85
CA GLY A 493 -4.35 -19.99 15.51
C GLY A 493 -3.94 -18.80 14.66
N PHE A 494 -3.97 -18.93 13.37
CA PHE A 494 -3.64 -17.83 12.47
C PHE A 494 -2.33 -17.12 12.79
N GLY A 495 -1.37 -17.83 13.30
CA GLY A 495 -0.07 -17.32 13.67
C GLY A 495 0.60 -18.19 14.73
N PRO A 496 1.89 -17.97 15.00
CA PRO A 496 2.68 -18.81 15.90
C PRO A 496 2.19 -18.76 17.36
N PHE A 497 1.44 -17.73 17.73
CA PHE A 497 1.02 -17.47 19.11
C PHE A 497 -0.47 -17.70 19.36
N GLY A 498 -1.19 -18.29 18.41
CA GLY A 498 -2.51 -18.81 18.64
C GLY A 498 -3.64 -17.77 18.70
N THR A 499 -3.91 -17.10 17.60
CA THR A 499 -5.18 -16.41 17.43
C THR A 499 -6.23 -17.39 16.98
N SER A 500 -7.13 -17.83 17.84
CA SER A 500 -8.16 -18.82 17.50
C SER A 500 -9.56 -18.19 17.52
N GLY A 501 -10.47 -18.70 16.73
CA GLY A 501 -11.87 -18.32 16.74
C GLY A 501 -12.26 -17.50 15.51
N ALA A 502 -12.43 -16.21 15.57
CA ALA A 502 -13.01 -15.34 14.57
C ALA A 502 -12.04 -14.98 13.42
N HIS A 503 -11.55 -15.99 12.69
CA HIS A 503 -10.50 -15.78 11.68
C HIS A 503 -9.32 -15.00 12.30
N ALA A 504 -8.84 -13.93 11.68
CA ALA A 504 -7.76 -13.16 12.26
C ALA A 504 -8.21 -11.83 12.93
N PHE A 505 -9.48 -11.71 13.25
CA PHE A 505 -10.05 -10.55 13.95
C PHE A 505 -10.41 -10.88 15.41
N ASN A 506 -9.43 -11.37 16.17
CA ASN A 506 -9.65 -11.74 17.56
C ASN A 506 -9.24 -10.60 18.52
N PRO A 507 -10.21 -9.81 19.06
CA PRO A 507 -9.90 -8.73 19.99
C PRO A 507 -9.48 -9.22 21.38
N GLN A 508 -9.48 -10.54 21.61
CA GLN A 508 -9.01 -11.17 22.85
C GLN A 508 -7.60 -11.75 22.72
N SER A 509 -6.98 -11.67 21.53
CA SER A 509 -5.61 -12.15 21.39
C SER A 509 -4.65 -11.33 22.25
N SER A 510 -3.62 -12.00 22.77
CA SER A 510 -2.67 -11.41 23.69
C SER A 510 -1.98 -10.17 23.12
N ALA A 511 -1.54 -10.25 21.84
CA ALA A 511 -0.90 -9.12 21.16
C ALA A 511 -1.89 -7.96 20.97
N TYR A 512 -3.11 -8.23 20.49
CA TYR A 512 -4.13 -7.21 20.27
C TYR A 512 -4.45 -6.43 21.55
N VAL A 513 -4.75 -7.14 22.66
CA VAL A 513 -5.12 -6.50 23.94
C VAL A 513 -4.01 -5.57 24.44
N ARG A 514 -2.75 -6.02 24.32
CA ARG A 514 -1.60 -5.23 24.77
C ARG A 514 -1.34 -4.02 23.87
N ILE A 515 -1.39 -4.21 22.55
CA ILE A 515 -1.21 -3.10 21.60
C ILE A 515 -2.32 -2.07 21.76
N ALA A 516 -3.58 -2.52 21.90
CA ALA A 516 -4.71 -1.64 22.17
C ALA A 516 -4.57 -0.86 23.50
N SER A 517 -3.95 -1.47 24.49
CA SER A 517 -3.67 -0.79 25.76
C SER A 517 -2.58 0.27 25.63
N LEU A 518 -1.52 -0.02 24.87
CA LEU A 518 -0.44 0.93 24.60
C LEU A 518 -0.92 2.12 23.75
N ALA A 519 -1.78 1.87 22.77
CA ALA A 519 -2.31 2.90 21.88
C ALA A 519 -3.26 3.90 22.59
N ARG A 520 -3.68 3.62 23.83
CA ARG A 520 -4.56 4.49 24.65
C ARG A 520 -3.80 5.36 25.64
N VAL A 521 -2.50 5.13 25.81
CA VAL A 521 -1.63 5.90 26.72
C VAL A 521 -1.19 7.20 26.06
#